data_fa08056c2a2c3c0bc08587fedb22f325
#
_entry.id   fa08056c2a2c3c0bc08587fedb22f325
#
_cell.length_a   1.000
_cell.length_b   1.000
_cell.length_c   1.000
_cell.angle_alpha   90.00
_cell.angle_beta   90.00
_cell.angle_gamma   90.00
#
_symmetry.space_group_name_H-M   'P 1'
#
loop_
_entity.id
_entity.type
_entity.pdbx_description
1 polymer ?
#
loop_
_entity_poly.entity_id
_entity_poly.type
_entity_poly.pdbx_seq_one_letter_code
_entity_poly.pdbx_strand_id
1 'polypeptide(L)'
;MARHTAKSHKIRKVEILVIQMKIYATILDNNVKYNYRKAVTQYMNRFELVVPCHFGLEAVVKREIYDLGYEITRVEDGRVSFEGDAEAICRANIFLRGAERVLLQVGRFKAATFDELFENVKALPWENYIPKDGRFWVKKASSIKSKLFSPSDIQSIVKKAMVERMKRSYHIDWFPEDGAQYPVRVFLYKDEVMVTLDTSGDSLHKRGYRLATSKAPLTETLAASLIMLTPWHADRILVDPFCGSGTFPIEAAMMAANIAPGMNREFTAESWTNIIPRK
;
A
#
# COMPACT_ATOMS: atom_id res chain seq x y z
N MET A 1 5.08 -17.87 23.88
CA MET A 1 4.52 -17.04 24.96
C MET A 1 5.11 -15.63 25.02
N ALA A 2 6.40 -15.39 24.86
CA ALA A 2 7.03 -14.04 25.02
C ALA A 2 6.63 -12.95 24.01
N ARG A 3 6.17 -13.29 22.79
CA ARG A 3 5.78 -12.29 21.76
C ARG A 3 4.37 -11.72 21.92
N HIS A 4 3.46 -12.43 22.62
CA HIS A 4 2.11 -11.93 22.93
C HIS A 4 2.12 -10.88 24.04
N THR A 5 3.02 -11.03 25.00
CA THR A 5 3.18 -10.09 26.12
C THR A 5 3.79 -8.76 25.69
N ALA A 6 4.73 -8.76 24.72
CA ALA A 6 5.37 -7.55 24.21
C ALA A 6 4.39 -6.65 23.41
N LYS A 7 3.48 -7.27 22.63
CA LYS A 7 2.47 -6.53 21.85
C LYS A 7 1.39 -5.92 22.76
N SER A 8 0.97 -6.66 23.78
CA SER A 8 0.05 -6.16 24.82
C SER A 8 0.67 -5.02 25.65
N HIS A 9 1.98 -5.09 25.93
CA HIS A 9 2.69 -4.04 26.67
C HIS A 9 2.85 -2.74 25.84
N LYS A 10 3.05 -2.87 24.53
CA LYS A 10 3.18 -1.72 23.63
C LYS A 10 1.84 -1.01 23.44
N ILE A 11 0.73 -1.77 23.34
CA ILE A 11 -0.63 -1.23 23.25
C ILE A 11 -1.01 -0.51 24.56
N ARG A 12 -0.78 -1.12 25.74
CA ARG A 12 -1.02 -0.47 27.02
C ARG A 12 -0.18 0.79 27.25
N LYS A 13 1.08 0.82 26.80
CA LYS A 13 1.90 2.03 26.87
C LYS A 13 1.34 3.17 26.02
N VAL A 14 0.84 2.86 24.82
CA VAL A 14 0.21 3.85 23.93
C VAL A 14 -1.09 4.37 24.53
N GLU A 15 -1.93 3.49 25.10
CA GLU A 15 -3.17 3.88 25.79
C GLU A 15 -2.90 4.76 27.01
N ILE A 16 -1.90 4.42 27.84
CA ILE A 16 -1.49 5.23 28.98
C ILE A 16 -0.95 6.59 28.52
N LEU A 17 -0.15 6.64 27.46
CA LEU A 17 0.36 7.87 26.89
C LEU A 17 -0.78 8.78 26.37
N VAL A 18 -1.75 8.18 25.68
CA VAL A 18 -2.95 8.90 25.18
C VAL A 18 -3.80 9.42 26.35
N ILE A 19 -3.95 8.66 27.44
CA ILE A 19 -4.68 9.11 28.62
C ILE A 19 -3.94 10.24 29.35
N GLN A 20 -2.64 10.12 29.54
CA GLN A 20 -1.81 11.16 30.16
C GLN A 20 -1.82 12.44 29.32
N MET A 21 -1.71 12.32 28.00
CA MET A 21 -1.76 13.46 27.10
C MET A 21 -3.17 14.09 27.03
N LYS A 22 -4.26 13.30 27.17
CA LYS A 22 -5.63 13.84 27.29
C LYS A 22 -5.79 14.67 28.58
N ILE A 23 -5.22 14.24 29.69
CA ILE A 23 -5.23 14.97 30.97
C ILE A 23 -4.43 16.27 30.84
N TYR A 24 -3.26 16.25 30.19
CA TYR A 24 -2.44 17.44 29.92
C TYR A 24 -3.14 18.43 28.95
N ALA A 25 -3.83 17.92 27.92
CA ALA A 25 -4.56 18.77 26.95
C ALA A 25 -5.78 19.49 27.55
N THR A 26 -6.31 19.00 28.68
CA THR A 26 -7.39 19.66 29.39
C THR A 26 -6.89 20.91 30.17
N ILE A 27 -5.58 21.02 30.39
CA ILE A 27 -4.94 22.04 31.21
C ILE A 27 -4.28 23.15 30.37
N LEU A 28 -4.07 22.92 29.05
CA LEU A 28 -3.30 23.81 28.18
C LEU A 28 -4.15 24.59 27.15
N ASP A 29 -3.64 25.74 26.71
CA ASP A 29 -4.23 26.74 25.80
C ASP A 29 -4.71 26.13 24.46
N ASN A 30 -5.67 26.78 23.78
CA ASN A 30 -6.34 26.30 22.57
C ASN A 30 -5.39 25.98 21.42
N ASN A 31 -4.26 26.66 21.29
CA ASN A 31 -3.22 26.37 20.27
C ASN A 31 -2.51 25.03 20.52
N VAL A 32 -2.29 24.67 21.77
CA VAL A 32 -1.67 23.39 22.15
C VAL A 32 -2.68 22.26 21.97
N LYS A 33 -3.97 22.51 22.24
CA LYS A 33 -5.06 21.55 21.95
C LYS A 33 -5.21 21.24 20.47
N TYR A 34 -5.05 22.24 19.61
CA TYR A 34 -5.10 22.08 18.15
C TYR A 34 -3.91 21.23 17.66
N ASN A 35 -2.70 21.59 18.06
CA ASN A 35 -1.49 20.85 17.69
C ASN A 35 -1.46 19.45 18.25
N TYR A 36 -1.98 19.25 19.47
CA TYR A 36 -2.14 17.92 20.08
C TYR A 36 -3.16 17.06 19.32
N ARG A 37 -4.36 17.59 19.01
CA ARG A 37 -5.36 16.88 18.21
C ARG A 37 -4.79 16.49 16.84
N LYS A 38 -4.07 17.41 16.19
CA LYS A 38 -3.40 17.15 14.91
C LYS A 38 -2.36 16.04 15.04
N ALA A 39 -1.51 16.09 16.06
CA ALA A 39 -0.49 15.06 16.33
C ALA A 39 -1.11 13.69 16.66
N VAL A 40 -2.17 13.64 17.49
CA VAL A 40 -2.88 12.40 17.82
C VAL A 40 -3.58 11.83 16.60
N THR A 41 -4.25 12.66 15.79
CA THR A 41 -4.90 12.22 14.54
C THR A 41 -3.85 11.70 13.55
N GLN A 42 -2.72 12.37 13.44
CA GLN A 42 -1.60 11.92 12.61
C GLN A 42 -0.98 10.60 13.09
N TYR A 43 -0.91 10.39 14.42
CA TYR A 43 -0.40 9.15 15.02
C TYR A 43 -1.40 7.98 14.93
N MET A 44 -2.71 8.27 14.95
CA MET A 44 -3.77 7.24 14.88
C MET A 44 -4.05 6.76 13.45
N ASN A 45 -3.63 7.48 12.43
CA ASN A 45 -3.85 7.14 11.02
C ASN A 45 -2.57 6.65 10.33
N ARG A 46 -1.73 5.89 11.03
CA ARG A 46 -0.58 5.22 10.42
C ARG A 46 -0.99 3.89 9.83
N PHE A 47 -0.57 3.67 8.61
CA PHE A 47 -0.84 2.48 7.81
C PHE A 47 0.46 1.73 7.54
N GLU A 48 0.39 0.42 7.55
CA GLU A 48 1.42 -0.42 6.95
C GLU A 48 1.22 -0.43 5.44
N LEU A 49 2.16 0.12 4.69
CA LEU A 49 2.15 0.18 3.24
C LEU A 49 3.11 -0.87 2.68
N VAL A 50 2.65 -1.64 1.70
CA VAL A 50 3.42 -2.69 1.05
C VAL A 50 3.63 -2.31 -0.41
N VAL A 51 4.89 -2.34 -0.83
CA VAL A 51 5.33 -1.94 -2.17
C VAL A 51 5.91 -3.17 -2.87
N PRO A 52 5.13 -3.86 -3.73
CA PRO A 52 5.68 -4.89 -4.60
C PRO A 52 6.63 -4.29 -5.63
N CYS A 53 7.72 -4.99 -5.89
CA CYS A 53 8.74 -4.65 -6.89
C CYS A 53 9.19 -5.90 -7.64
N HIS A 54 10.00 -5.72 -8.66
CA HIS A 54 10.67 -6.83 -9.30
C HIS A 54 11.61 -7.53 -8.31
N PHE A 55 11.63 -8.84 -8.37
CA PHE A 55 12.48 -9.67 -7.52
C PHE A 55 13.96 -9.30 -7.68
N GLY A 56 14.66 -9.12 -6.57
CA GLY A 56 16.07 -8.69 -6.53
C GLY A 56 16.28 -7.18 -6.60
N LEU A 57 15.20 -6.39 -6.73
CA LEU A 57 15.26 -4.91 -6.76
C LEU A 57 14.74 -4.25 -5.47
N GLU A 58 14.57 -5.04 -4.41
CA GLU A 58 14.07 -4.55 -3.12
C GLU A 58 14.97 -3.46 -2.53
N ALA A 59 16.29 -3.57 -2.73
CA ALA A 59 17.26 -2.58 -2.26
C ALA A 59 17.08 -1.20 -2.93
N VAL A 60 16.66 -1.19 -4.20
CA VAL A 60 16.36 0.04 -4.94
C VAL A 60 15.12 0.72 -4.35
N VAL A 61 14.02 -0.02 -4.24
CA VAL A 61 12.75 0.50 -3.69
C VAL A 61 12.92 0.92 -2.22
N LYS A 62 13.70 0.16 -1.43
CA LYS A 62 14.05 0.53 -0.06
C LYS A 62 14.72 1.90 0.00
N ARG A 63 15.69 2.18 -0.87
CA ARG A 63 16.37 3.48 -0.94
C ARG A 63 15.39 4.59 -1.32
N GLU A 64 14.54 4.39 -2.33
CA GLU A 64 13.52 5.37 -2.71
C GLU A 64 12.58 5.72 -1.55
N ILE A 65 12.15 4.72 -0.74
CA ILE A 65 11.29 4.94 0.43
C ILE A 65 12.02 5.75 1.50
N TYR A 66 13.31 5.46 1.75
CA TYR A 66 14.13 6.29 2.66
C TYR A 66 14.30 7.72 2.17
N ASP A 67 14.51 7.91 0.85
CA ASP A 67 14.64 9.24 0.24
C ASP A 67 13.33 10.05 0.34
N LEU A 68 12.18 9.36 0.41
CA LEU A 68 10.88 9.97 0.73
C LEU A 68 10.70 10.29 2.23
N GLY A 69 11.63 9.86 3.09
CA GLY A 69 11.61 10.14 4.53
C GLY A 69 10.80 9.13 5.36
N TYR A 70 10.56 7.92 4.85
CA TYR A 70 9.82 6.88 5.57
C TYR A 70 10.73 5.76 6.07
N GLU A 71 10.37 5.18 7.22
CA GLU A 71 11.09 4.06 7.82
C GLU A 71 10.56 2.71 7.33
N ILE A 72 11.47 1.83 6.93
CA ILE A 72 11.16 0.47 6.49
C ILE A 72 10.80 -0.40 7.69
N THR A 73 9.66 -1.07 7.62
CA THR A 73 9.22 -2.03 8.64
C THR A 73 9.64 -3.47 8.29
N ARG A 74 9.66 -3.79 6.97
CA ARG A 74 9.99 -5.14 6.50
C ARG A 74 10.49 -5.13 5.07
N VAL A 75 11.44 -6.04 4.78
CA VAL A 75 11.87 -6.39 3.41
C VAL A 75 11.66 -7.88 3.22
N GLU A 76 10.97 -8.26 2.18
CA GLU A 76 10.70 -9.64 1.78
C GLU A 76 10.94 -9.76 0.28
N ASP A 77 11.11 -10.99 -0.21
CA ASP A 77 11.31 -11.25 -1.64
C ASP A 77 10.20 -10.60 -2.49
N GLY A 78 10.59 -9.69 -3.38
CA GLY A 78 9.70 -8.96 -4.28
C GLY A 78 8.81 -7.90 -3.62
N ARG A 79 9.09 -7.47 -2.37
CA ARG A 79 8.33 -6.41 -1.72
C ARG A 79 9.06 -5.72 -0.57
N VAL A 80 8.75 -4.46 -0.36
CA VAL A 80 9.23 -3.66 0.77
C VAL A 80 8.00 -3.08 1.49
N SER A 81 7.99 -3.14 2.82
CA SER A 81 6.94 -2.56 3.66
C SER A 81 7.48 -1.42 4.48
N PHE A 82 6.65 -0.40 4.68
CA PHE A 82 6.97 0.76 5.49
C PHE A 82 5.72 1.33 6.15
N GLU A 83 5.92 2.10 7.22
CA GLU A 83 4.83 2.74 7.93
C GLU A 83 4.68 4.19 7.48
N GLY A 84 3.43 4.60 7.16
CA GLY A 84 3.13 5.96 6.73
C GLY A 84 1.67 6.34 6.94
N ASP A 85 1.35 7.58 6.65
CA ASP A 85 0.01 8.15 6.73
C ASP A 85 -0.64 8.29 5.33
N ALA A 86 -1.73 9.04 5.24
CA ALA A 86 -2.41 9.32 3.97
C ALA A 86 -1.49 10.06 2.97
N GLU A 87 -0.61 10.95 3.45
CA GLU A 87 0.38 11.63 2.61
C GLU A 87 1.39 10.64 2.04
N ALA A 88 1.81 9.65 2.84
CA ALA A 88 2.71 8.60 2.40
C ALA A 88 2.12 7.75 1.25
N ILE A 89 0.80 7.46 1.28
CA ILE A 89 0.12 6.79 0.17
C ILE A 89 0.25 7.63 -1.11
N CYS A 90 -0.04 8.93 -1.04
CA CYS A 90 0.05 9.84 -2.19
C CYS A 90 1.49 9.93 -2.71
N ARG A 91 2.44 10.23 -1.83
CA ARG A 91 3.86 10.40 -2.21
C ARG A 91 4.46 9.13 -2.79
N ALA A 92 4.18 7.97 -2.19
CA ALA A 92 4.68 6.70 -2.71
C ALA A 92 4.13 6.39 -4.11
N ASN A 93 2.84 6.62 -4.37
CA ASN A 93 2.25 6.42 -5.69
C ASN A 93 2.82 7.38 -6.76
N ILE A 94 3.11 8.63 -6.39
CA ILE A 94 3.59 9.66 -7.32
C ILE A 94 5.08 9.51 -7.60
N PHE A 95 5.91 9.24 -6.59
CA PHE A 95 7.36 9.38 -6.68
C PHE A 95 8.14 8.08 -6.83
N LEU A 96 7.62 6.91 -6.38
CA LEU A 96 8.35 5.66 -6.49
C LEU A 96 8.47 5.21 -7.95
N ARG A 97 9.72 5.02 -8.41
CA ARG A 97 10.05 4.62 -9.78
C ARG A 97 10.14 3.11 -9.95
N GLY A 98 10.71 2.41 -8.96
CA GLY A 98 10.91 0.95 -8.98
C GLY A 98 9.69 0.15 -8.50
N ALA A 99 8.69 0.81 -7.93
CA ALA A 99 7.49 0.19 -7.39
C ALA A 99 6.51 -0.26 -8.48
N GLU A 100 5.95 -1.46 -8.35
CA GLU A 100 4.85 -1.93 -9.21
C GLU A 100 3.49 -1.40 -8.74
N ARG A 101 3.32 -1.22 -7.44
CA ARG A 101 2.11 -0.73 -6.78
C ARG A 101 2.45 -0.21 -5.39
N VAL A 102 1.49 0.53 -4.82
CA VAL A 102 1.42 0.84 -3.40
C VAL A 102 0.15 0.18 -2.85
N LEU A 103 0.29 -0.67 -1.86
CA LEU A 103 -0.80 -1.44 -1.26
C LEU A 103 -0.92 -1.06 0.21
N LEU A 104 -2.14 -0.80 0.67
CA LEU A 104 -2.44 -0.56 2.08
C LEU A 104 -2.76 -1.91 2.74
N GLN A 105 -1.97 -2.34 3.70
CA GLN A 105 -2.18 -3.59 4.42
C GLN A 105 -3.32 -3.44 5.43
N VAL A 106 -4.38 -4.24 5.23
CA VAL A 106 -5.52 -4.30 6.17
C VAL A 106 -5.25 -5.33 7.28
N GLY A 107 -4.61 -6.45 6.92
CA GLY A 107 -4.26 -7.47 7.89
C GLY A 107 -3.25 -8.49 7.39
N ARG A 108 -2.62 -9.17 8.37
CA ARG A 108 -1.67 -10.25 8.14
C ARG A 108 -1.85 -11.31 9.22
N PHE A 109 -2.05 -12.57 8.83
CA PHE A 109 -2.34 -13.68 9.72
C PHE A 109 -1.99 -15.02 9.07
N LYS A 110 -2.03 -16.11 9.83
CA LYS A 110 -1.88 -17.46 9.28
C LYS A 110 -3.25 -18.09 9.02
N ALA A 111 -3.37 -18.81 7.91
CA ALA A 111 -4.53 -19.62 7.60
C ALA A 111 -4.11 -20.81 6.74
N ALA A 112 -4.41 -22.02 7.22
CA ALA A 112 -4.15 -23.28 6.55
C ALA A 112 -5.44 -23.96 6.04
N THR A 113 -6.61 -23.45 6.48
CA THR A 113 -7.93 -23.88 6.06
C THR A 113 -8.79 -22.71 5.60
N PHE A 114 -9.83 -22.98 4.82
CA PHE A 114 -10.76 -21.94 4.38
C PHE A 114 -11.57 -21.34 5.54
N ASP A 115 -11.85 -22.10 6.59
CA ASP A 115 -12.52 -21.60 7.79
C ASP A 115 -11.64 -20.62 8.53
N GLU A 116 -10.34 -20.94 8.72
CA GLU A 116 -9.39 -20.02 9.30
C GLU A 116 -9.24 -18.73 8.46
N LEU A 117 -9.18 -18.86 7.14
CA LEU A 117 -9.14 -17.72 6.23
C LEU A 117 -10.39 -16.85 6.40
N PHE A 118 -11.57 -17.47 6.40
CA PHE A 118 -12.85 -16.77 6.53
C PHE A 118 -12.95 -15.99 7.86
N GLU A 119 -12.72 -16.67 9.00
CA GLU A 119 -12.86 -16.05 10.31
C GLU A 119 -11.82 -14.94 10.56
N ASN A 120 -10.58 -15.12 10.13
CA ASN A 120 -9.56 -14.09 10.25
C ASN A 120 -9.88 -12.87 9.37
N VAL A 121 -10.31 -13.05 8.13
CA VAL A 121 -10.72 -11.95 7.24
C VAL A 121 -11.94 -11.21 7.79
N LYS A 122 -12.93 -11.93 8.30
CA LYS A 122 -14.12 -11.36 8.94
C LYS A 122 -13.79 -10.58 10.22
N ALA A 123 -12.73 -10.95 10.94
CA ALA A 123 -12.26 -10.23 12.13
C ALA A 123 -11.58 -8.88 11.80
N LEU A 124 -11.15 -8.65 10.56
CA LEU A 124 -10.52 -7.39 10.15
C LEU A 124 -11.52 -6.21 10.21
N PRO A 125 -11.07 -5.01 10.58
CA PRO A 125 -11.92 -3.83 10.73
C PRO A 125 -12.18 -3.15 9.39
N TRP A 126 -12.90 -3.79 8.47
CA TRP A 126 -13.14 -3.31 7.11
C TRP A 126 -13.84 -1.96 7.07
N GLU A 127 -14.72 -1.68 8.03
CA GLU A 127 -15.45 -0.43 8.19
C GLU A 127 -14.56 0.80 8.40
N ASN A 128 -13.31 0.59 8.86
CA ASN A 128 -12.33 1.68 9.00
C ASN A 128 -11.74 2.11 7.65
N TYR A 129 -11.83 1.25 6.64
CA TYR A 129 -11.23 1.47 5.32
C TYR A 129 -12.27 1.72 4.23
N ILE A 130 -13.38 0.99 4.26
CA ILE A 130 -14.39 0.97 3.20
C ILE A 130 -15.69 1.55 3.74
N PRO A 131 -16.16 2.69 3.22
CA PRO A 131 -17.44 3.27 3.63
C PRO A 131 -18.63 2.42 3.16
N LYS A 132 -19.82 2.72 3.67
CA LYS A 132 -21.06 1.98 3.42
C LYS A 132 -21.42 1.85 1.94
N ASP A 133 -21.14 2.86 1.14
CA ASP A 133 -21.39 2.96 -0.30
C ASP A 133 -20.22 2.46 -1.15
N GLY A 134 -19.08 2.14 -0.51
CA GLY A 134 -17.85 1.73 -1.20
C GLY A 134 -18.03 0.46 -2.03
N ARG A 135 -17.57 0.50 -3.28
CA ARG A 135 -17.51 -0.67 -4.17
C ARG A 135 -16.28 -1.49 -3.92
N PHE A 136 -16.41 -2.70 -3.39
CA PHE A 136 -15.27 -3.54 -3.03
C PHE A 136 -15.35 -4.93 -3.66
N TRP A 137 -14.19 -5.44 -4.11
CA TRP A 137 -14.06 -6.80 -4.66
C TRP A 137 -12.63 -7.30 -4.50
N VAL A 138 -12.44 -8.62 -4.53
CA VAL A 138 -11.11 -9.21 -4.52
C VAL A 138 -10.59 -9.27 -5.96
N LYS A 139 -9.73 -8.31 -6.32
CA LYS A 139 -9.16 -8.13 -7.66
C LYS A 139 -8.19 -9.23 -8.03
N LYS A 140 -7.41 -9.71 -7.05
CA LYS A 140 -6.40 -10.75 -7.27
C LYS A 140 -6.13 -11.51 -5.96
N ALA A 141 -6.06 -12.83 -6.06
CA ALA A 141 -5.45 -13.68 -5.06
C ALA A 141 -4.24 -14.39 -5.67
N SER A 142 -3.21 -14.62 -4.87
CA SER A 142 -2.05 -15.43 -5.24
C SER A 142 -1.67 -16.31 -4.07
N SER A 143 -1.34 -17.57 -4.34
CA SER A 143 -0.93 -18.53 -3.33
C SER A 143 0.33 -19.27 -3.80
N ILE A 144 1.35 -19.26 -2.95
CA ILE A 144 2.65 -19.87 -3.21
C ILE A 144 3.03 -20.70 -1.98
N LYS A 145 3.34 -21.98 -2.18
CA LYS A 145 3.76 -22.92 -1.12
C LYS A 145 2.83 -22.91 0.10
N SER A 146 1.52 -22.81 -0.13
CA SER A 146 0.47 -22.78 0.89
C SER A 146 -0.55 -23.90 0.67
N LYS A 147 -1.23 -24.33 1.74
CA LYS A 147 -2.27 -25.36 1.68
C LYS A 147 -3.49 -24.90 0.88
N LEU A 148 -3.86 -23.63 1.01
CA LEU A 148 -4.90 -23.00 0.20
C LEU A 148 -4.28 -22.58 -1.12
N PHE A 149 -4.51 -23.34 -2.19
CA PHE A 149 -3.85 -23.14 -3.48
C PHE A 149 -4.74 -22.58 -4.60
N SER A 150 -6.08 -22.62 -4.44
CA SER A 150 -7.03 -22.14 -5.46
C SER A 150 -7.27 -20.62 -5.32
N PRO A 151 -6.80 -19.77 -6.26
CA PRO A 151 -7.03 -18.33 -6.19
C PRO A 151 -8.51 -17.93 -6.25
N SER A 152 -9.33 -18.66 -7.03
CA SER A 152 -10.77 -18.40 -7.15
C SER A 152 -11.53 -18.65 -5.85
N ASP A 153 -11.19 -19.73 -5.15
CA ASP A 153 -11.84 -20.07 -3.88
C ASP A 153 -11.42 -19.09 -2.79
N ILE A 154 -10.12 -18.72 -2.75
CA ILE A 154 -9.61 -17.68 -1.86
C ILE A 154 -10.36 -16.35 -2.10
N GLN A 155 -10.54 -15.92 -3.36
CA GLN A 155 -11.28 -14.70 -3.70
C GLN A 155 -12.73 -14.77 -3.21
N SER A 156 -13.41 -15.89 -3.44
CA SER A 156 -14.81 -16.07 -3.04
C SER A 156 -14.99 -16.05 -1.53
N ILE A 157 -14.14 -16.78 -0.80
CA ILE A 157 -14.16 -16.85 0.67
C ILE A 157 -13.85 -15.46 1.28
N VAL A 158 -12.82 -14.78 0.79
CA VAL A 158 -12.45 -13.44 1.27
C VAL A 158 -13.59 -12.44 1.03
N LYS A 159 -14.19 -12.43 -0.19
CA LYS A 159 -15.33 -11.52 -0.48
C LYS A 159 -16.50 -11.83 0.45
N LYS A 160 -16.84 -13.10 0.68
CA LYS A 160 -17.93 -13.51 1.60
C LYS A 160 -17.66 -13.02 3.02
N ALA A 161 -16.45 -13.22 3.54
CA ALA A 161 -16.06 -12.81 4.88
C ALA A 161 -16.14 -11.27 5.06
N MET A 162 -15.68 -10.51 4.05
CA MET A 162 -15.80 -9.04 4.02
C MET A 162 -17.26 -8.61 4.09
N VAL A 163 -18.12 -9.19 3.24
CA VAL A 163 -19.56 -8.87 3.20
C VAL A 163 -20.21 -9.13 4.55
N GLU A 164 -19.94 -10.26 5.20
CA GLU A 164 -20.50 -10.56 6.52
C GLU A 164 -20.05 -9.60 7.60
N ARG A 165 -18.76 -9.19 7.60
CA ARG A 165 -18.27 -8.17 8.53
C ARG A 165 -18.95 -6.84 8.31
N MET A 166 -19.01 -6.39 7.07
CA MET A 166 -19.55 -5.09 6.69
C MET A 166 -21.05 -5.00 6.95
N LYS A 167 -21.84 -6.07 6.65
CA LYS A 167 -23.26 -6.17 7.02
C LYS A 167 -23.47 -5.95 8.50
N ARG A 168 -22.66 -6.63 9.33
CA ARG A 168 -22.73 -6.50 10.78
C ARG A 168 -22.36 -5.09 11.27
N SER A 169 -21.31 -4.50 10.70
CA SER A 169 -20.83 -3.19 11.13
C SER A 169 -21.73 -2.04 10.71
N TYR A 170 -22.32 -2.12 9.51
CA TYR A 170 -23.19 -1.08 8.97
C TYR A 170 -24.68 -1.32 9.20
N HIS A 171 -25.07 -2.47 9.76
CA HIS A 171 -26.48 -2.87 9.95
C HIS A 171 -27.31 -2.78 8.67
N ILE A 172 -26.76 -3.31 7.56
CA ILE A 172 -27.39 -3.34 6.23
C ILE A 172 -27.29 -4.73 5.60
N ASP A 173 -28.27 -5.11 4.81
CA ASP A 173 -28.25 -6.38 4.06
C ASP A 173 -27.77 -6.22 2.62
N TRP A 174 -27.84 -5.02 2.09
CA TRP A 174 -27.50 -4.69 0.72
C TRP A 174 -26.53 -3.52 0.65
N PHE A 175 -25.47 -3.65 -0.18
CA PHE A 175 -24.49 -2.60 -0.45
C PHE A 175 -24.81 -1.94 -1.79
N PRO A 176 -24.99 -0.61 -1.86
CA PRO A 176 -25.29 0.10 -3.13
C PRO A 176 -24.12 0.00 -4.12
N GLU A 177 -22.86 -0.10 -3.63
CA GLU A 177 -21.64 -0.21 -4.44
C GLU A 177 -21.52 0.90 -5.52
N ASP A 178 -22.07 2.08 -5.26
CA ASP A 178 -22.08 3.26 -6.14
C ASP A 178 -21.01 4.30 -5.80
N GLY A 179 -20.29 4.10 -4.70
CA GLY A 179 -19.21 4.96 -4.25
C GLY A 179 -17.84 4.61 -4.83
N ALA A 180 -16.80 5.03 -4.11
CA ALA A 180 -15.40 4.81 -4.49
C ALA A 180 -15.03 3.33 -4.57
N GLN A 181 -14.05 3.01 -5.42
CA GLN A 181 -13.59 1.64 -5.66
C GLN A 181 -12.51 1.22 -4.64
N TYR A 182 -12.68 0.05 -4.03
CA TYR A 182 -11.74 -0.55 -3.06
C TYR A 182 -11.31 -1.96 -3.53
N PRO A 183 -10.39 -2.06 -4.49
CA PRO A 183 -9.90 -3.35 -4.98
C PRO A 183 -8.99 -3.99 -3.95
N VAL A 184 -9.35 -5.21 -3.53
CA VAL A 184 -8.61 -6.02 -2.56
C VAL A 184 -7.63 -6.94 -3.27
N ARG A 185 -6.44 -7.11 -2.69
CA ARG A 185 -5.46 -8.12 -3.10
C ARG A 185 -5.11 -9.01 -1.92
N VAL A 186 -5.00 -10.29 -2.20
CA VAL A 186 -4.68 -11.32 -1.20
C VAL A 186 -3.43 -12.08 -1.64
N PHE A 187 -2.46 -12.16 -0.75
CA PHE A 187 -1.22 -12.89 -0.97
C PHE A 187 -1.08 -13.97 0.10
N LEU A 188 -0.89 -15.20 -0.34
CA LEU A 188 -0.58 -16.34 0.53
C LEU A 188 0.83 -16.81 0.21
N TYR A 189 1.63 -16.94 1.24
CA TYR A 189 2.97 -17.53 1.15
C TYR A 189 3.26 -18.34 2.40
N LYS A 190 3.49 -19.65 2.26
CA LYS A 190 3.73 -20.56 3.38
C LYS A 190 2.66 -20.46 4.48
N ASP A 191 1.38 -20.48 4.06
CA ASP A 191 0.19 -20.36 4.92
C ASP A 191 0.07 -19.01 5.67
N GLU A 192 0.93 -18.03 5.38
CA GLU A 192 0.79 -16.66 5.83
C GLU A 192 -0.02 -15.86 4.81
N VAL A 193 -1.11 -15.28 5.27
CA VAL A 193 -2.04 -14.47 4.46
C VAL A 193 -1.79 -13.01 4.73
N MET A 194 -1.67 -12.24 3.66
CA MET A 194 -1.66 -10.79 3.70
C MET A 194 -2.81 -10.26 2.86
N VAL A 195 -3.64 -9.43 3.46
CA VAL A 195 -4.81 -8.80 2.82
C VAL A 195 -4.56 -7.31 2.70
N THR A 196 -4.70 -6.78 1.48
CA THR A 196 -4.36 -5.38 1.17
C THR A 196 -5.42 -4.72 0.30
N LEU A 197 -5.51 -3.39 0.37
CA LEU A 197 -6.22 -2.53 -0.57
C LEU A 197 -5.25 -1.97 -1.61
N ASP A 198 -5.61 -2.02 -2.89
CA ASP A 198 -4.80 -1.51 -4.00
C ASP A 198 -5.03 0.00 -4.17
N THR A 199 -4.08 0.82 -3.71
CA THR A 199 -4.18 2.29 -3.77
C THR A 199 -3.86 2.84 -5.16
N SER A 200 -3.10 2.09 -5.97
CA SER A 200 -2.56 2.54 -7.25
C SER A 200 -3.54 2.42 -8.42
N GLY A 201 -4.41 1.41 -8.40
CA GLY A 201 -5.31 1.10 -9.52
C GLY A 201 -4.59 0.36 -10.65
N ASP A 202 -4.16 1.05 -11.69
CA ASP A 202 -3.27 0.50 -12.72
C ASP A 202 -1.85 0.31 -12.17
N SER A 203 -1.08 -0.58 -12.79
CA SER A 203 0.32 -0.80 -12.39
C SER A 203 1.15 0.46 -12.59
N LEU A 204 2.09 0.74 -11.67
CA LEU A 204 2.87 2.00 -11.70
C LEU A 204 3.83 2.09 -12.89
N HIS A 205 4.16 0.97 -13.56
CA HIS A 205 4.92 1.04 -14.81
C HIS A 205 4.17 1.82 -15.91
N LYS A 206 2.83 1.87 -15.88
CA LYS A 206 2.04 2.70 -16.79
C LYS A 206 2.15 4.18 -16.39
N ARG A 207 3.22 4.84 -16.85
CA ARG A 207 3.51 6.25 -16.51
C ARG A 207 2.59 7.26 -17.21
N GLY A 208 1.86 6.84 -18.24
CA GLY A 208 1.01 7.70 -19.06
C GLY A 208 1.68 8.33 -20.28
N TYR A 209 3.00 8.24 -20.42
CA TYR A 209 3.70 8.82 -21.58
C TYR A 209 3.71 7.94 -22.82
N ARG A 210 3.44 6.64 -22.69
CA ARG A 210 3.52 5.69 -23.81
C ARG A 210 2.24 5.70 -24.63
N LEU A 211 2.29 6.32 -25.80
CA LEU A 211 1.16 6.40 -26.73
C LEU A 211 1.04 5.17 -27.64
N ALA A 212 2.18 4.53 -27.96
CA ALA A 212 2.23 3.32 -28.77
C ALA A 212 3.07 2.24 -28.07
N THR A 213 2.65 0.98 -28.16
CA THR A 213 3.38 -0.16 -27.59
C THR A 213 4.01 -0.99 -28.70
N SER A 214 5.32 -1.22 -28.61
CA SER A 214 6.00 -2.27 -29.35
C SER A 214 5.66 -3.64 -28.76
N LYS A 215 5.95 -4.73 -29.46
CA LYS A 215 5.83 -6.07 -28.90
C LYS A 215 6.77 -6.22 -27.70
N ALA A 216 6.22 -6.54 -26.51
CA ALA A 216 6.94 -6.82 -25.27
C ALA A 216 8.04 -5.79 -24.88
N PRO A 217 7.71 -4.50 -24.69
CA PRO A 217 8.71 -3.53 -24.24
C PRO A 217 9.15 -3.84 -22.80
N LEU A 218 10.36 -3.40 -22.46
CA LEU A 218 10.80 -3.38 -21.05
C LEU A 218 9.85 -2.50 -20.24
N THR A 219 9.47 -2.98 -19.04
CA THR A 219 8.61 -2.17 -18.14
C THR A 219 9.39 -0.96 -17.60
N GLU A 220 8.71 0.15 -17.45
CA GLU A 220 9.28 1.41 -16.98
C GLU A 220 9.88 1.28 -15.58
N THR A 221 9.21 0.53 -14.69
CA THR A 221 9.68 0.24 -13.32
C THR A 221 11.00 -0.52 -13.32
N LEU A 222 11.14 -1.52 -14.20
CA LEU A 222 12.38 -2.28 -14.34
C LEU A 222 13.50 -1.41 -14.93
N ALA A 223 13.23 -0.65 -16.01
CA ALA A 223 14.21 0.24 -16.61
C ALA A 223 14.72 1.28 -15.60
N ALA A 224 13.82 1.94 -14.88
CA ALA A 224 14.16 2.89 -13.84
C ALA A 224 15.04 2.27 -12.76
N SER A 225 14.65 1.09 -12.27
CA SER A 225 15.42 0.37 -11.23
C SER A 225 16.82 0.00 -11.70
N LEU A 226 16.97 -0.45 -12.94
CA LEU A 226 18.28 -0.78 -13.51
C LEU A 226 19.17 0.46 -13.65
N ILE A 227 18.62 1.62 -14.06
CA ILE A 227 19.38 2.88 -14.09
C ILE A 227 19.85 3.24 -12.67
N MET A 228 18.98 3.14 -11.67
CA MET A 228 19.30 3.45 -10.26
C MET A 228 20.35 2.50 -9.64
N LEU A 229 20.57 1.31 -10.22
CA LEU A 229 21.65 0.40 -9.83
C LEU A 229 23.01 0.78 -10.42
N THR A 230 23.03 1.64 -11.44
CA THR A 230 24.28 2.10 -12.06
C THR A 230 24.79 3.36 -11.34
N PRO A 231 26.09 3.71 -11.51
CA PRO A 231 26.64 4.99 -11.02
C PRO A 231 26.30 6.16 -11.95
N TRP A 232 25.24 6.07 -12.76
CA TRP A 232 24.80 7.14 -13.64
C TRP A 232 24.14 8.28 -12.84
N HIS A 233 24.43 9.52 -13.25
CA HIS A 233 23.86 10.75 -12.73
C HIS A 233 23.49 11.68 -13.89
N ALA A 234 22.65 12.69 -13.63
CA ALA A 234 22.14 13.60 -14.64
C ALA A 234 23.21 14.40 -15.39
N ASP A 235 24.41 14.55 -14.83
CA ASP A 235 25.59 15.22 -15.42
C ASP A 235 26.40 14.28 -16.35
N ARG A 236 26.02 13.00 -16.45
CA ARG A 236 26.71 12.01 -17.29
C ARG A 236 25.90 11.68 -18.52
N ILE A 237 26.60 11.49 -19.63
CA ILE A 237 25.96 11.03 -20.88
C ILE A 237 25.48 9.59 -20.69
N LEU A 238 24.22 9.32 -21.06
CA LEU A 238 23.65 7.98 -21.18
C LEU A 238 23.50 7.66 -22.65
N VAL A 239 24.02 6.52 -23.10
CA VAL A 239 23.90 6.02 -24.46
C VAL A 239 23.25 4.65 -24.43
N ASP A 240 22.18 4.48 -25.17
CA ASP A 240 21.49 3.19 -25.37
C ASP A 240 21.49 2.84 -26.87
N PRO A 241 22.49 2.09 -27.37
CA PRO A 241 22.61 1.77 -28.77
C PRO A 241 21.55 0.79 -29.28
N PHE A 242 20.80 0.16 -28.39
CA PHE A 242 19.73 -0.79 -28.72
C PHE A 242 18.39 -0.39 -28.10
N CYS A 243 18.09 0.90 -28.11
CA CYS A 243 17.03 1.54 -27.32
C CYS A 243 15.61 0.97 -27.50
N GLY A 244 15.34 0.25 -28.58
CA GLY A 244 14.01 -0.30 -28.86
C GLY A 244 12.92 0.79 -28.82
N SER A 245 12.00 0.69 -27.86
CA SER A 245 10.95 1.70 -27.62
C SER A 245 11.40 2.91 -26.80
N GLY A 246 12.69 3.04 -26.52
CA GLY A 246 13.27 4.16 -25.79
C GLY A 246 13.00 4.18 -24.28
N THR A 247 12.64 3.05 -23.66
CA THR A 247 12.27 3.04 -22.24
C THR A 247 13.42 3.54 -21.35
N PHE A 248 14.65 3.07 -21.55
CA PHE A 248 15.81 3.50 -20.76
C PHE A 248 16.09 5.00 -20.91
N PRO A 249 16.26 5.57 -22.12
CA PRO A 249 16.54 6.98 -22.24
C PRO A 249 15.39 7.87 -21.75
N ILE A 250 14.13 7.45 -21.89
CA ILE A 250 12.99 8.21 -21.36
C ILE A 250 13.01 8.24 -19.83
N GLU A 251 13.15 7.07 -19.15
CA GLU A 251 13.23 7.02 -17.68
C GLU A 251 14.45 7.79 -17.17
N ALA A 252 15.61 7.71 -17.83
CA ALA A 252 16.79 8.50 -17.48
C ALA A 252 16.54 10.01 -17.62
N ALA A 253 15.92 10.45 -18.71
CA ALA A 253 15.57 11.86 -18.93
C ALA A 253 14.59 12.37 -17.85
N MET A 254 13.59 11.56 -17.48
CA MET A 254 12.67 11.89 -16.38
C MET A 254 13.41 12.00 -15.04
N MET A 255 14.38 11.13 -14.75
CA MET A 255 15.22 11.22 -13.56
C MET A 255 16.08 12.49 -13.57
N ALA A 256 16.75 12.79 -14.68
CA ALA A 256 17.59 13.96 -14.84
C ALA A 256 16.81 15.28 -14.67
N ALA A 257 15.58 15.32 -15.20
CA ALA A 257 14.68 16.46 -15.06
C ALA A 257 13.89 16.49 -13.75
N ASN A 258 14.12 15.52 -12.85
CA ASN A 258 13.37 15.35 -11.59
C ASN A 258 11.84 15.28 -11.79
N ILE A 259 11.38 14.68 -12.89
CA ILE A 259 9.96 14.49 -13.18
C ILE A 259 9.47 13.26 -12.43
N ALA A 260 8.43 13.44 -11.61
CA ALA A 260 7.82 12.32 -10.87
C ALA A 260 7.12 11.34 -11.82
N PRO A 261 7.32 10.02 -11.68
CA PRO A 261 6.76 9.02 -12.61
C PRO A 261 5.24 8.94 -12.59
N GLY A 262 4.60 9.36 -11.50
CA GLY A 262 3.16 9.33 -11.31
C GLY A 262 2.41 10.60 -11.72
N MET A 263 3.08 11.64 -12.28
CA MET A 263 2.45 12.94 -12.56
C MET A 263 1.30 12.90 -13.59
N ASN A 264 1.37 12.00 -14.57
CA ASN A 264 0.44 11.98 -15.71
C ASN A 264 -0.53 10.79 -15.64
N ARG A 265 -0.97 10.43 -14.43
CA ARG A 265 -1.90 9.32 -14.22
C ARG A 265 -2.76 9.54 -12.99
N GLU A 266 -3.87 8.82 -12.92
CA GLU A 266 -4.77 8.78 -11.76
C GLU A 266 -4.49 7.55 -10.87
N PHE A 267 -4.90 7.63 -9.61
CA PHE A 267 -4.77 6.57 -8.63
C PHE A 267 -6.13 6.25 -7.98
N THR A 268 -6.37 4.98 -7.71
CA THR A 268 -7.64 4.55 -7.08
C THR A 268 -7.89 5.25 -5.75
N ALA A 269 -6.83 5.45 -4.97
CA ALA A 269 -6.93 6.06 -3.65
C ALA A 269 -7.32 7.55 -3.66
N GLU A 270 -7.25 8.26 -4.79
CA GLU A 270 -7.70 9.66 -4.89
C GLU A 270 -9.17 9.85 -4.56
N SER A 271 -9.98 8.80 -4.77
CA SER A 271 -11.41 8.80 -4.43
C SER A 271 -11.72 8.40 -2.98
N TRP A 272 -10.70 8.01 -2.18
CA TRP A 272 -10.89 7.52 -0.81
C TRP A 272 -10.91 8.65 0.22
N THR A 273 -11.98 9.43 0.23
CA THR A 273 -12.12 10.64 1.08
C THR A 273 -12.09 10.33 2.58
N ASN A 274 -12.38 9.11 2.98
CA ASN A 274 -12.30 8.63 4.36
C ASN A 274 -10.85 8.33 4.82
N ILE A 275 -9.93 8.07 3.89
CA ILE A 275 -8.51 7.79 4.15
C ILE A 275 -7.64 8.99 3.76
N ILE A 276 -7.90 9.57 2.58
CA ILE A 276 -7.18 10.71 2.02
C ILE A 276 -8.11 11.93 2.04
N PRO A 277 -8.05 12.77 3.08
CA PRO A 277 -8.90 13.94 3.16
C PRO A 277 -8.55 14.93 2.04
N ARG A 278 -9.56 15.37 1.29
CA ARG A 278 -9.38 16.50 0.36
C ARG A 278 -9.19 17.78 1.19
N LYS A 279 -8.11 18.48 0.92
CA LYS A 279 -7.86 19.81 1.49
C LYS A 279 -8.74 20.85 0.82
#